data_d0072c02646b352523f3fcdab1c7d213
#
_entry.id   d0072c02646b352523f3fcdab1c7d213
#
_cell.length_a   1.000
_cell.length_b   1.000
_cell.length_c   1.000
_cell.angle_alpha   90.00
_cell.angle_beta   90.00
_cell.angle_gamma   90.00
#
_symmetry.space_group_name_H-M   'P 1'
#
loop_
_entity.id
_entity.type
_entity.pdbx_description
1 polymer ?
#
loop_
_entity_poly.entity_id
_entity_poly.type
_entity_poly.pdbx_seq_one_letter_code
_entity_poly.pdbx_strand_id
1 'polypeptide(L)'
;RLVGSEMCIRDRTKEVTRRKNALESASMPPKLSDCQPGNDDVAELFIVEGDSALGTAKAARNSGFQALLPIRGKILNVQKASLSQMLSNKECAAIIQVVGAGSGASFDIEQARYNKVIMMTDADVDGAHIRILLLTLFYRYMRPLIEYGHVYAAVPPLHRIALTGAHKGEYIYTYSDDELAGKLADLDKKHISYNEDIQRYKGLGEMDADQLADTTMDPRTRMLRRIRMEDAEQASQIFSLLMGDDVPPRKAFIVENADDFDRSKIDT
;
A
#
# COMPACT_ATOMS: atom_id res chain seq x y z
N ARG A 1 -39.77 -20.10 18.25
CA ARG A 1 -38.34 -20.31 17.91
C ARG A 1 -37.73 -19.25 16.96
N LEU A 2 -38.51 -18.32 16.43
CA LEU A 2 -38.06 -17.21 15.53
C LEU A 2 -37.62 -15.95 16.29
N VAL A 3 -38.11 -15.72 17.50
CA VAL A 3 -37.86 -14.47 18.28
C VAL A 3 -36.39 -14.33 18.72
N GLY A 4 -35.66 -15.42 18.94
CA GLY A 4 -34.23 -15.35 19.33
C GLY A 4 -33.28 -14.97 18.20
N SER A 5 -33.64 -15.27 16.95
CA SER A 5 -32.83 -14.97 15.78
C SER A 5 -32.90 -13.49 15.39
N GLU A 6 -34.10 -12.90 15.46
CA GLU A 6 -34.27 -11.47 15.13
C GLU A 6 -33.64 -10.54 16.18
N MET A 7 -33.66 -10.95 17.45
CA MET A 7 -33.03 -10.20 18.53
C MET A 7 -31.50 -10.19 18.40
N CYS A 8 -30.87 -11.31 18.02
CA CYS A 8 -29.43 -11.38 17.72
C CYS A 8 -29.02 -10.55 16.50
N ILE A 9 -29.86 -10.49 15.47
CA ILE A 9 -29.61 -9.66 14.27
C ILE A 9 -29.69 -8.18 14.61
N ARG A 10 -30.72 -7.75 15.35
CA ARG A 10 -30.88 -6.36 15.81
C ARG A 10 -29.73 -5.91 16.72
N ASP A 11 -29.26 -6.75 17.62
CA ASP A 11 -28.14 -6.40 18.51
C ASP A 11 -26.83 -6.29 17.74
N ARG A 12 -26.58 -7.18 16.78
CA ARG A 12 -25.41 -7.08 15.89
C ARG A 12 -25.45 -5.80 15.04
N THR A 13 -26.60 -5.43 14.50
CA THR A 13 -26.77 -4.22 13.71
C THR A 13 -26.53 -2.96 14.55
N LYS A 14 -27.05 -2.94 15.78
CA LYS A 14 -26.83 -1.84 16.73
C LYS A 14 -25.37 -1.72 17.13
N GLU A 15 -24.67 -2.83 17.35
CA GLU A 15 -23.26 -2.86 17.71
C GLU A 15 -22.38 -2.35 16.53
N VAL A 16 -22.69 -2.76 15.32
CA VAL A 16 -22.00 -2.29 14.11
C VAL A 16 -22.21 -0.78 13.93
N THR A 17 -23.42 -0.29 14.08
CA THR A 17 -23.73 1.15 13.99
C THR A 17 -23.02 1.93 15.10
N ARG A 18 -23.02 1.45 16.32
CA ARG A 18 -22.32 2.09 17.45
C ARG A 18 -20.81 2.17 17.21
N ARG A 19 -20.18 1.12 16.65
CA ARG A 19 -18.74 1.10 16.33
C ARG A 19 -18.42 2.05 15.19
N LYS A 20 -19.27 2.15 14.17
CA LYS A 20 -19.10 3.15 13.09
C LYS A 20 -19.11 4.58 13.66
N ASN A 21 -20.12 4.94 14.42
CA ASN A 21 -20.22 6.27 15.02
C ASN A 21 -19.05 6.57 15.97
N ALA A 22 -18.55 5.55 16.69
CA ALA A 22 -17.38 5.72 17.56
C ALA A 22 -16.09 5.97 16.77
N LEU A 23 -15.95 5.39 15.57
CA LEU A 23 -14.80 5.64 14.69
C LEU A 23 -14.85 7.04 14.09
N GLU A 24 -16.02 7.51 13.70
CA GLU A 24 -16.22 8.85 13.13
C GLU A 24 -15.98 9.97 14.17
N SER A 25 -16.27 9.72 15.46
CA SER A 25 -16.09 10.68 16.55
C SER A 25 -14.78 10.52 17.33
N ALA A 26 -13.97 9.49 17.04
CA ALA A 26 -12.74 9.22 17.77
C ALA A 26 -11.62 10.21 17.36
N SER A 27 -10.71 10.52 18.30
CA SER A 27 -9.49 11.27 18.00
C SER A 27 -8.60 10.48 17.04
N MET A 28 -7.85 11.17 16.17
CA MET A 28 -6.94 10.55 15.22
C MET A 28 -6.00 9.54 15.88
N PRO A 29 -5.68 8.43 15.19
CA PRO A 29 -4.77 7.42 15.75
C PRO A 29 -3.42 8.05 16.11
N PRO A 30 -2.88 7.77 17.30
CA PRO A 30 -1.62 8.39 17.77
C PRO A 30 -0.41 8.03 16.91
N LYS A 31 -0.52 6.97 16.11
CA LYS A 31 0.53 6.56 15.16
C LYS A 31 0.54 7.36 13.86
N LEU A 32 -0.52 8.12 13.56
CA LEU A 32 -0.57 9.00 12.41
C LEU A 32 0.44 10.15 12.56
N SER A 33 1.29 10.32 11.57
CA SER A 33 2.08 11.54 11.40
C SER A 33 1.43 12.37 10.31
N ASP A 34 0.48 13.22 10.71
CA ASP A 34 -0.34 13.98 9.77
C ASP A 34 0.46 15.07 9.02
N CYS A 35 -0.10 15.58 7.95
CA CYS A 35 0.40 16.74 7.23
C CYS A 35 -0.24 18.03 7.77
N GLN A 36 0.26 19.18 7.30
CA GLN A 36 -0.28 20.47 7.70
C GLN A 36 -1.71 20.65 7.14
N PRO A 37 -2.64 21.21 7.92
CA PRO A 37 -4.00 21.45 7.47
C PRO A 37 -4.05 22.52 6.36
N GLY A 38 -5.10 22.45 5.53
CA GLY A 38 -5.36 23.44 4.47
C GLY A 38 -4.74 23.10 3.10
N ASN A 39 -4.21 21.89 2.93
CA ASN A 39 -3.65 21.39 1.67
C ASN A 39 -4.40 20.16 1.15
N ASP A 40 -5.70 20.05 1.41
CA ASP A 40 -6.49 18.84 1.18
C ASP A 40 -6.47 18.38 -0.29
N ASP A 41 -6.47 19.33 -1.25
CA ASP A 41 -6.41 19.05 -2.69
C ASP A 41 -5.11 18.38 -3.14
N VAL A 42 -4.02 18.54 -2.39
CA VAL A 42 -2.70 17.97 -2.70
C VAL A 42 -2.24 16.97 -1.63
N ALA A 43 -3.00 16.82 -0.55
CA ALA A 43 -2.64 15.97 0.57
C ALA A 43 -2.52 14.49 0.16
N GLU A 44 -1.49 13.83 0.64
CA GLU A 44 -1.16 12.45 0.35
C GLU A 44 -1.00 11.66 1.64
N LEU A 45 -1.65 10.52 1.72
CA LEU A 45 -1.50 9.56 2.82
C LEU A 45 -0.62 8.40 2.35
N PHE A 46 0.55 8.25 2.93
CA PHE A 46 1.38 7.05 2.77
C PHE A 46 1.04 6.05 3.86
N ILE A 47 0.58 4.87 3.48
CA ILE A 47 0.42 3.71 4.36
C ILE A 47 1.72 2.93 4.28
N VAL A 48 2.51 2.98 5.36
CA VAL A 48 3.88 2.48 5.41
C VAL A 48 3.92 1.15 6.13
N GLU A 49 4.60 0.18 5.53
CA GLU A 49 4.82 -1.12 6.14
C GLU A 49 5.86 -1.04 7.25
N GLY A 50 5.44 -1.45 8.45
CA GLY A 50 6.30 -1.57 9.63
C GLY A 50 6.75 -0.25 10.24
N ASP A 51 7.38 -0.36 11.41
CA ASP A 51 7.94 0.78 12.14
C ASP A 51 9.38 1.10 11.68
N SER A 52 10.08 0.18 11.02
CA SER A 52 11.47 0.34 10.57
C SER A 52 11.61 1.43 9.51
N ALA A 53 10.73 1.43 8.52
CA ALA A 53 10.73 2.44 7.47
C ALA A 53 10.13 3.79 7.92
N LEU A 54 9.37 3.82 9.03
CA LEU A 54 8.66 5.02 9.49
C LEU A 54 9.61 6.16 9.85
N GLY A 55 10.73 5.86 10.50
CA GLY A 55 11.72 6.88 10.89
C GLY A 55 12.31 7.58 9.67
N THR A 56 12.76 6.80 8.71
CA THR A 56 13.30 7.27 7.43
C THR A 56 12.24 8.03 6.62
N ALA A 57 11.03 7.50 6.53
CA ALA A 57 9.92 8.15 5.83
C ALA A 57 9.53 9.49 6.47
N LYS A 58 9.57 9.61 7.81
CA LYS A 58 9.35 10.89 8.51
C LYS A 58 10.38 11.95 8.17
N ALA A 59 11.64 11.56 8.02
CA ALA A 59 12.70 12.46 7.61
C ALA A 59 12.62 12.83 6.11
N ALA A 60 12.19 11.86 5.27
CA ALA A 60 12.09 12.00 3.82
C ALA A 60 10.88 12.81 3.33
N ARG A 61 9.76 12.80 4.07
CA ARG A 61 8.49 13.39 3.63
C ARG A 61 8.50 14.92 3.59
N ASN A 62 7.67 15.48 2.73
CA ASN A 62 7.24 16.87 2.86
C ASN A 62 6.04 16.94 3.82
N SER A 63 6.28 17.39 5.07
CA SER A 63 5.22 17.49 6.08
C SER A 63 4.12 18.50 5.76
N GLY A 64 4.31 19.35 4.75
CA GLY A 64 3.29 20.30 4.29
C GLY A 64 2.07 19.62 3.69
N PHE A 65 2.25 18.46 3.02
CA PHE A 65 1.13 17.77 2.34
C PHE A 65 1.22 16.24 2.39
N GLN A 66 2.25 15.65 2.99
CA GLN A 66 2.41 14.19 3.10
C GLN A 66 2.21 13.71 4.52
N ALA A 67 1.19 12.88 4.73
CA ALA A 67 0.92 12.18 5.97
C ALA A 67 1.45 10.75 5.92
N LEU A 68 1.82 10.18 7.07
CA LEU A 68 2.30 8.80 7.21
C LEU A 68 1.47 8.04 8.23
N LEU A 69 0.98 6.88 7.84
CA LEU A 69 0.30 5.92 8.70
C LEU A 69 1.05 4.59 8.69
N PRO A 70 1.82 4.25 9.71
CA PRO A 70 2.43 2.93 9.79
C PRO A 70 1.38 1.87 10.09
N ILE A 71 1.50 0.72 9.41
CA ILE A 71 0.73 -0.48 9.70
C ILE A 71 1.67 -1.58 10.21
N ARG A 72 1.22 -2.33 11.21
CA ARG A 72 2.04 -3.38 11.84
C ARG A 72 1.64 -4.75 11.30
N GLY A 73 2.51 -5.29 10.46
CA GLY A 73 2.35 -6.62 9.89
C GLY A 73 1.14 -6.76 8.97
N LYS A 74 0.71 -7.97 8.72
CA LYS A 74 -0.41 -8.29 7.83
C LYS A 74 -1.73 -7.89 8.48
N ILE A 75 -2.48 -6.99 7.84
CA ILE A 75 -3.80 -6.59 8.29
C ILE A 75 -4.81 -7.73 8.13
N LEU A 76 -5.98 -7.58 8.75
CA LEU A 76 -7.07 -8.56 8.62
C LEU A 76 -7.48 -8.76 7.16
N ASN A 77 -7.56 -10.02 6.72
CA ASN A 77 -8.17 -10.36 5.44
C ASN A 77 -9.69 -10.13 5.52
N VAL A 78 -10.14 -8.99 5.03
CA VAL A 78 -11.55 -8.59 5.11
C VAL A 78 -12.45 -9.32 4.10
N GLN A 79 -11.89 -10.12 3.20
CA GLN A 79 -12.69 -11.01 2.35
C GLN A 79 -13.33 -12.13 3.18
N LYS A 80 -12.63 -12.59 4.22
CA LYS A 80 -13.09 -13.65 5.14
C LYS A 80 -13.78 -13.12 6.38
N ALA A 81 -13.57 -11.85 6.72
CA ALA A 81 -14.04 -11.26 7.96
C ALA A 81 -15.44 -10.64 7.83
N SER A 82 -16.20 -10.68 8.90
CA SER A 82 -17.43 -9.91 9.03
C SER A 82 -17.12 -8.42 9.19
N LEU A 83 -18.12 -7.56 8.90
CA LEU A 83 -18.01 -6.10 9.12
C LEU A 83 -17.64 -5.78 10.58
N SER A 84 -18.22 -6.49 11.54
CA SER A 84 -17.90 -6.31 12.98
C SER A 84 -16.44 -6.64 13.30
N GLN A 85 -15.89 -7.70 12.73
CA GLN A 85 -14.48 -8.06 12.89
C GLN A 85 -13.56 -7.03 12.24
N MET A 86 -13.91 -6.56 11.04
CA MET A 86 -13.16 -5.52 10.35
C MET A 86 -13.11 -4.22 11.17
N LEU A 87 -14.24 -3.74 11.67
CA LEU A 87 -14.30 -2.53 12.51
C LEU A 87 -13.64 -2.69 13.88
N SER A 88 -13.47 -3.93 14.36
CA SER A 88 -12.75 -4.23 15.62
C SER A 88 -11.24 -4.35 15.42
N ASN A 89 -10.78 -4.56 14.18
CA ASN A 89 -9.37 -4.64 13.87
C ASN A 89 -8.73 -3.25 13.92
N LYS A 90 -7.70 -3.09 14.76
CA LYS A 90 -7.08 -1.79 15.02
C LYS A 90 -6.48 -1.14 13.76
N GLU A 91 -5.88 -1.95 12.88
CA GLU A 91 -5.26 -1.45 11.65
C GLU A 91 -6.32 -1.01 10.64
N CYS A 92 -7.34 -1.84 10.39
CA CYS A 92 -8.45 -1.50 9.50
C CYS A 92 -9.21 -0.26 10.01
N ALA A 93 -9.52 -0.22 11.31
CA ALA A 93 -10.18 0.92 11.94
C ALA A 93 -9.36 2.22 11.81
N ALA A 94 -8.03 2.14 12.03
CA ALA A 94 -7.15 3.28 11.88
C ALA A 94 -7.12 3.81 10.44
N ILE A 95 -7.08 2.93 9.43
CA ILE A 95 -7.10 3.34 8.02
C ILE A 95 -8.43 4.05 7.70
N ILE A 96 -9.57 3.47 8.09
CA ILE A 96 -10.90 4.07 7.84
C ILE A 96 -10.98 5.46 8.48
N GLN A 97 -10.55 5.57 9.74
CA GLN A 97 -10.58 6.81 10.50
C GLN A 97 -9.67 7.88 9.88
N VAL A 98 -8.46 7.51 9.47
CA VAL A 98 -7.49 8.45 8.89
C VAL A 98 -7.95 8.94 7.53
N VAL A 99 -8.50 8.06 6.68
CA VAL A 99 -9.08 8.45 5.37
C VAL A 99 -10.26 9.41 5.57
N GLY A 100 -11.06 9.23 6.63
CA GLY A 100 -12.12 10.17 7.02
C GLY A 100 -13.42 10.09 6.21
N ALA A 101 -13.45 9.27 5.17
CA ALA A 101 -14.57 9.15 4.23
C ALA A 101 -15.64 8.10 4.62
N GLY A 102 -15.53 7.50 5.81
CA GLY A 102 -16.41 6.41 6.24
C GLY A 102 -16.08 5.06 5.60
N SER A 103 -17.02 4.13 5.58
CA SER A 103 -16.82 2.79 5.00
C SER A 103 -18.12 2.11 4.55
N GLY A 104 -18.05 1.31 3.49
CA GLY A 104 -19.19 0.58 2.94
C GLY A 104 -20.30 1.52 2.47
N ALA A 105 -21.54 1.32 2.91
CA ALA A 105 -22.69 2.13 2.50
C ALA A 105 -22.65 3.58 2.99
N SER A 106 -21.84 3.90 4.01
CA SER A 106 -21.65 5.27 4.52
C SER A 106 -20.41 5.96 3.96
N PHE A 107 -19.73 5.35 2.97
CA PHE A 107 -18.55 5.94 2.37
C PHE A 107 -18.96 7.15 1.50
N ASP A 108 -18.32 8.29 1.75
CA ASP A 108 -18.50 9.53 1.01
C ASP A 108 -17.15 10.08 0.57
N ILE A 109 -16.88 10.07 -0.73
CA ILE A 109 -15.57 10.47 -1.29
C ILE A 109 -15.26 11.95 -1.04
N GLU A 110 -16.29 12.82 -0.97
CA GLU A 110 -16.12 14.25 -0.73
C GLU A 110 -15.58 14.56 0.68
N GLN A 111 -15.68 13.59 1.61
CA GLN A 111 -15.14 13.71 2.96
C GLN A 111 -13.73 13.12 3.09
N ALA A 112 -13.15 12.60 2.00
CA ALA A 112 -11.81 12.05 2.02
C ALA A 112 -10.78 13.15 2.34
N ARG A 113 -9.99 12.94 3.41
CA ARG A 113 -8.98 13.92 3.87
C ARG A 113 -7.74 14.00 2.99
N TYR A 114 -7.53 13.02 2.12
CA TYR A 114 -6.34 12.93 1.29
C TYR A 114 -6.71 12.68 -0.16
N ASN A 115 -6.12 13.46 -1.04
CA ASN A 115 -6.29 13.29 -2.49
C ASN A 115 -5.63 12.00 -3.01
N LYS A 116 -4.56 11.53 -2.37
CA LYS A 116 -3.94 10.26 -2.72
C LYS A 116 -3.71 9.39 -1.49
N VAL A 117 -4.05 8.11 -1.60
CA VAL A 117 -3.71 7.06 -0.64
C VAL A 117 -2.67 6.15 -1.30
N ILE A 118 -1.46 6.17 -0.79
CA ILE A 118 -0.29 5.53 -1.39
C ILE A 118 0.16 4.39 -0.49
N MET A 119 0.09 3.16 -0.99
CA MET A 119 0.62 1.98 -0.31
C MET A 119 2.13 1.93 -0.52
N MET A 120 2.90 1.99 0.55
CA MET A 120 4.35 1.94 0.54
C MET A 120 4.81 0.72 1.33
N THR A 121 5.03 -0.38 0.62
CA THR A 121 5.40 -1.69 1.15
C THR A 121 6.76 -2.11 0.59
N ASP A 122 7.44 -3.00 1.30
CA ASP A 122 8.69 -3.60 0.84
C ASP A 122 8.51 -4.33 -0.50
N ALA A 123 9.61 -4.51 -1.23
CA ALA A 123 9.60 -5.14 -2.55
C ALA A 123 9.61 -6.69 -2.48
N ASP A 124 9.36 -7.27 -1.33
CA ASP A 124 9.34 -8.70 -1.06
C ASP A 124 7.94 -9.32 -1.16
N VAL A 125 7.84 -10.63 -0.90
CA VAL A 125 6.58 -11.38 -0.93
C VAL A 125 5.61 -10.97 0.18
N ASP A 126 6.13 -10.57 1.34
CA ASP A 126 5.31 -10.11 2.47
C ASP A 126 4.71 -8.74 2.19
N GLY A 127 5.49 -7.80 1.63
CA GLY A 127 5.01 -6.51 1.18
C GLY A 127 3.97 -6.62 0.06
N ALA A 128 4.17 -7.56 -0.88
CA ALA A 128 3.15 -7.87 -1.90
C ALA A 128 1.85 -8.38 -1.26
N HIS A 129 1.93 -9.25 -0.24
CA HIS A 129 0.75 -9.74 0.47
C HIS A 129 0.04 -8.63 1.25
N ILE A 130 0.79 -7.76 1.95
CA ILE A 130 0.22 -6.60 2.66
C ILE A 130 -0.51 -5.68 1.69
N ARG A 131 0.06 -5.43 0.51
CA ARG A 131 -0.56 -4.63 -0.55
C ARG A 131 -1.90 -5.22 -1.01
N ILE A 132 -1.97 -6.55 -1.21
CA ILE A 132 -3.22 -7.22 -1.60
C ILE A 132 -4.26 -7.15 -0.47
N LEU A 133 -3.87 -7.27 0.80
CA LEU A 133 -4.79 -7.11 1.94
C LEU A 133 -5.35 -5.68 2.01
N LEU A 134 -4.52 -4.65 1.80
CA LEU A 134 -4.95 -3.25 1.71
C LEU A 134 -5.90 -3.03 0.53
N LEU A 135 -5.58 -3.56 -0.65
CA LEU A 135 -6.46 -3.49 -1.82
C LEU A 135 -7.79 -4.17 -1.57
N THR A 136 -7.81 -5.31 -0.87
CA THR A 136 -9.03 -6.00 -0.48
C THR A 136 -9.90 -5.13 0.44
N LEU A 137 -9.28 -4.40 1.38
CA LEU A 137 -9.98 -3.44 2.25
C LEU A 137 -10.59 -2.30 1.45
N PHE A 138 -9.81 -1.66 0.58
CA PHE A 138 -10.28 -0.56 -0.27
C PHE A 138 -11.38 -1.03 -1.22
N TYR A 139 -11.21 -2.15 -1.87
CA TYR A 139 -12.20 -2.71 -2.80
C TYR A 139 -13.54 -2.98 -2.14
N ARG A 140 -13.55 -3.57 -0.94
CA ARG A 140 -14.78 -3.98 -0.25
C ARG A 140 -15.50 -2.86 0.49
N TYR A 141 -14.74 -1.92 1.06
CA TYR A 141 -15.29 -0.95 2.00
C TYR A 141 -15.07 0.51 1.63
N MET A 142 -14.19 0.79 0.66
CA MET A 142 -13.85 2.14 0.21
C MET A 142 -13.68 2.20 -1.31
N ARG A 143 -14.55 1.44 -2.02
CA ARG A 143 -14.46 1.24 -3.47
C ARG A 143 -14.37 2.53 -4.28
N PRO A 144 -15.09 3.63 -3.95
CA PRO A 144 -14.96 4.89 -4.68
C PRO A 144 -13.54 5.46 -4.68
N LEU A 145 -12.68 5.20 -3.66
CA LEU A 145 -11.28 5.60 -3.71
C LEU A 145 -10.54 5.01 -4.93
N ILE A 146 -10.83 3.76 -5.30
CA ILE A 146 -10.22 3.14 -6.47
C ILE A 146 -10.86 3.68 -7.75
N GLU A 147 -12.19 3.75 -7.80
CA GLU A 147 -12.96 4.19 -8.98
C GLU A 147 -12.60 5.62 -9.41
N TYR A 148 -12.47 6.53 -8.46
CA TYR A 148 -12.06 7.91 -8.71
C TYR A 148 -10.52 8.07 -8.82
N GLY A 149 -9.77 6.98 -8.56
CA GLY A 149 -8.32 6.91 -8.81
C GLY A 149 -7.46 7.59 -7.77
N HIS A 150 -7.86 7.54 -6.52
CA HIS A 150 -7.13 8.04 -5.37
C HIS A 150 -6.14 7.02 -4.78
N VAL A 151 -6.17 5.76 -5.21
CA VAL A 151 -5.31 4.69 -4.67
C VAL A 151 -4.10 4.44 -5.56
N TYR A 152 -2.92 4.43 -4.95
CA TYR A 152 -1.65 4.21 -5.62
C TYR A 152 -0.78 3.20 -4.86
N ALA A 153 0.12 2.53 -5.59
CA ALA A 153 1.23 1.79 -5.02
C ALA A 153 2.54 2.56 -5.33
N ALA A 154 3.34 2.80 -4.30
CA ALA A 154 4.69 3.30 -4.50
C ALA A 154 5.55 2.22 -5.17
N VAL A 155 6.45 2.63 -6.04
CA VAL A 155 7.42 1.76 -6.71
C VAL A 155 8.81 2.22 -6.30
N PRO A 156 9.35 1.69 -5.17
CA PRO A 156 10.73 1.97 -4.79
C PRO A 156 11.70 1.29 -5.78
N PRO A 157 12.94 1.81 -5.93
CA PRO A 157 13.94 1.16 -6.75
C PRO A 157 14.39 -0.17 -6.14
N LEU A 158 14.81 -1.10 -7.00
CA LEU A 158 15.43 -2.35 -6.59
C LEU A 158 16.94 -2.23 -6.49
N HIS A 159 17.58 -1.41 -7.33
CA HIS A 159 19.03 -1.27 -7.36
C HIS A 159 19.48 0.18 -7.40
N ARG A 160 20.68 0.41 -6.89
CA ARG A 160 21.40 1.68 -6.97
C ARG A 160 22.80 1.43 -7.51
N ILE A 161 23.12 2.07 -8.63
CA ILE A 161 24.44 2.08 -9.26
C ILE A 161 25.16 3.36 -8.85
N ALA A 162 26.29 3.26 -8.19
CA ALA A 162 27.12 4.41 -7.85
C ALA A 162 28.10 4.68 -8.99
N LEU A 163 28.04 5.88 -9.60
CA LEU A 163 28.98 6.27 -10.63
C LEU A 163 30.32 6.68 -10.01
N THR A 164 31.41 6.47 -10.78
CA THR A 164 32.77 6.77 -10.37
C THR A 164 33.49 7.68 -11.35
N GLY A 165 34.74 8.01 -11.12
CA GLY A 165 35.52 8.89 -12.01
C GLY A 165 34.95 10.32 -12.10
N ALA A 166 34.67 10.78 -13.29
CA ALA A 166 34.13 12.14 -13.55
C ALA A 166 32.72 12.36 -12.99
N HIS A 167 31.96 11.27 -12.80
CA HIS A 167 30.58 11.27 -12.28
C HIS A 167 30.49 10.83 -10.82
N LYS A 168 31.60 10.89 -10.07
CA LYS A 168 31.63 10.49 -8.66
C LYS A 168 30.61 11.29 -7.84
N GLY A 169 29.73 10.56 -7.13
CA GLY A 169 28.65 11.14 -6.32
C GLY A 169 27.30 11.14 -7.00
N GLU A 170 27.23 10.79 -8.29
CA GLU A 170 25.97 10.56 -8.99
C GLU A 170 25.53 9.10 -8.84
N TYR A 171 24.22 8.88 -8.83
CA TYR A 171 23.60 7.58 -8.67
C TYR A 171 22.55 7.34 -9.75
N ILE A 172 22.46 6.08 -10.20
CA ILE A 172 21.39 5.64 -11.11
C ILE A 172 20.58 4.60 -10.35
N TYR A 173 19.27 4.78 -10.34
CA TYR A 173 18.33 3.82 -9.75
C TYR A 173 17.66 3.01 -10.87
N THR A 174 17.45 1.71 -10.61
CA THR A 174 16.72 0.82 -11.51
C THR A 174 15.63 0.06 -10.76
N TYR A 175 14.55 -0.30 -11.47
CA TYR A 175 13.32 -0.83 -10.89
C TYR A 175 13.05 -2.28 -11.29
N SER A 176 13.93 -2.87 -12.11
CA SER A 176 13.93 -4.28 -12.48
C SER A 176 15.34 -4.76 -12.81
N ASP A 177 15.54 -6.09 -12.80
CA ASP A 177 16.81 -6.70 -13.21
C ASP A 177 17.11 -6.44 -14.70
N ASP A 178 16.09 -6.45 -15.57
CA ASP A 178 16.24 -6.12 -16.99
C ASP A 178 16.66 -4.66 -17.20
N GLU A 179 16.09 -3.74 -16.44
CA GLU A 179 16.49 -2.33 -16.48
C GLU A 179 17.93 -2.15 -16.00
N LEU A 180 18.34 -2.87 -14.96
CA LEU A 180 19.72 -2.88 -14.47
C LEU A 180 20.67 -3.32 -15.59
N ALA A 181 20.42 -4.47 -16.22
CA ALA A 181 21.25 -5.00 -17.29
C ALA A 181 21.35 -4.01 -18.47
N GLY A 182 20.25 -3.39 -18.86
CA GLY A 182 20.22 -2.38 -19.91
C GLY A 182 21.04 -1.13 -19.54
N LYS A 183 20.93 -0.65 -18.29
CA LYS A 183 21.68 0.52 -17.83
C LYS A 183 23.18 0.25 -17.75
N LEU A 184 23.60 -0.92 -17.27
CA LEU A 184 25.00 -1.30 -17.25
C LEU A 184 25.61 -1.35 -18.66
N ALA A 185 24.90 -1.99 -19.60
CA ALA A 185 25.33 -2.03 -21.01
C ALA A 185 25.45 -0.62 -21.63
N ASP A 186 24.58 0.31 -21.27
CA ASP A 186 24.63 1.69 -21.73
C ASP A 186 25.80 2.47 -21.12
N LEU A 187 26.11 2.25 -19.85
CA LEU A 187 27.27 2.84 -19.17
C LEU A 187 28.58 2.37 -19.80
N ASP A 188 28.70 1.06 -20.08
CA ASP A 188 29.86 0.48 -20.74
C ASP A 188 30.07 1.07 -22.15
N LYS A 189 29.00 1.18 -22.95
CA LYS A 189 29.08 1.81 -24.29
C LYS A 189 29.51 3.27 -24.23
N LYS A 190 29.13 3.99 -23.19
CA LYS A 190 29.50 5.41 -23.00
C LYS A 190 30.83 5.60 -22.28
N HIS A 191 31.50 4.50 -21.91
CA HIS A 191 32.73 4.49 -21.10
C HIS A 191 32.60 5.28 -19.80
N ILE A 192 31.41 5.22 -19.15
CA ILE A 192 31.15 5.80 -17.84
C ILE A 192 31.46 4.75 -16.79
N SER A 193 32.40 5.06 -15.90
CA SER A 193 32.81 4.14 -14.84
C SER A 193 31.81 4.14 -13.68
N TYR A 194 31.53 2.96 -13.15
CA TYR A 194 30.65 2.75 -11.99
C TYR A 194 31.25 1.76 -11.01
N ASN A 195 30.70 1.67 -9.79
CA ASN A 195 31.10 0.68 -8.82
C ASN A 195 30.45 -0.67 -9.18
N GLU A 196 31.25 -1.73 -9.30
CA GLU A 196 30.76 -3.09 -9.60
C GLU A 196 29.92 -3.67 -8.45
N ASP A 197 30.12 -3.18 -7.20
CA ASP A 197 29.28 -3.51 -6.06
C ASP A 197 27.98 -2.71 -6.09
N ILE A 198 26.99 -3.26 -6.81
CA ILE A 198 25.69 -2.65 -7.01
C ILE A 198 24.82 -2.94 -5.79
N GLN A 199 24.36 -1.88 -5.14
CA GLN A 199 23.46 -2.01 -4.00
C GLN A 199 22.09 -2.50 -4.47
N ARG A 200 21.61 -3.63 -3.89
CA ARG A 200 20.25 -4.13 -4.05
C ARG A 200 19.45 -3.84 -2.78
N TYR A 201 18.31 -3.19 -2.91
CA TYR A 201 17.39 -2.93 -1.81
C TYR A 201 16.39 -4.08 -1.66
N LYS A 202 16.32 -4.66 -0.47
CA LYS A 202 15.34 -5.69 -0.11
C LYS A 202 14.10 -5.06 0.53
N GLY A 203 14.27 -3.96 1.26
CA GLY A 203 13.19 -3.24 1.91
C GLY A 203 13.45 -1.75 2.04
N LEU A 204 12.38 -1.00 2.31
CA LEU A 204 12.41 0.47 2.49
C LEU A 204 13.29 0.92 3.66
N GLY A 205 13.45 0.06 4.66
CA GLY A 205 14.30 0.33 5.83
C GLY A 205 15.81 0.35 5.54
N GLU A 206 16.24 -0.12 4.36
CA GLU A 206 17.64 -0.08 3.91
C GLU A 206 18.00 1.25 3.21
N MET A 207 17.01 2.09 2.93
CA MET A 207 17.20 3.38 2.27
C MET A 207 17.43 4.49 3.29
N ASP A 208 18.35 5.39 2.97
CA ASP A 208 18.50 6.66 3.68
C ASP A 208 17.30 7.58 3.37
N ALA A 209 17.11 8.60 4.23
CA ALA A 209 16.02 9.55 4.05
C ALA A 209 16.07 10.29 2.71
N ASP A 210 17.25 10.72 2.27
CA ASP A 210 17.44 11.40 1.00
C ASP A 210 17.14 10.47 -0.18
N GLN A 211 17.57 9.21 -0.11
CA GLN A 211 17.28 8.19 -1.12
C GLN A 211 15.78 7.92 -1.23
N LEU A 212 15.10 7.74 -0.08
CA LEU A 212 13.66 7.52 -0.03
C LEU A 212 12.88 8.75 -0.52
N ALA A 213 13.34 9.95 -0.18
CA ALA A 213 12.78 11.19 -0.68
C ALA A 213 12.85 11.24 -2.21
N ASP A 214 14.05 11.13 -2.77
CA ASP A 214 14.31 11.31 -4.20
C ASP A 214 13.65 10.24 -5.09
N THR A 215 13.53 9.01 -4.60
CA THR A 215 13.07 7.88 -5.42
C THR A 215 11.59 7.54 -5.25
N THR A 216 11.03 7.82 -4.05
CA THR A 216 9.73 7.26 -3.66
C THR A 216 8.73 8.31 -3.16
N MET A 217 9.20 9.43 -2.56
CA MET A 217 8.31 10.39 -1.93
C MET A 217 8.19 11.73 -2.67
N ASP A 218 9.26 12.24 -3.31
CA ASP A 218 9.19 13.50 -4.05
C ASP A 218 8.28 13.36 -5.29
N PRO A 219 7.20 14.16 -5.41
CA PRO A 219 6.28 14.11 -6.56
C PRO A 219 6.95 14.30 -7.93
N ARG A 220 8.15 14.91 -7.99
CA ARG A 220 8.87 15.23 -9.23
C ARG A 220 9.65 14.04 -9.78
N THR A 221 10.08 13.12 -8.90
CA THR A 221 11.05 12.06 -9.25
C THR A 221 10.53 10.66 -8.97
N ARG A 222 9.56 10.53 -8.04
CA ARG A 222 9.01 9.22 -7.63
C ARG A 222 8.20 8.54 -8.73
N MET A 223 8.14 7.23 -8.64
CA MET A 223 7.27 6.40 -9.45
C MET A 223 6.07 5.90 -8.63
N LEU A 224 4.85 6.19 -9.11
CA LEU A 224 3.61 5.67 -8.53
C LEU A 224 2.84 4.86 -9.58
N ARG A 225 2.38 3.68 -9.19
CA ARG A 225 1.43 2.90 -9.98
C ARG A 225 0.02 3.20 -9.48
N ARG A 226 -0.78 3.88 -10.31
CA ARG A 226 -2.21 4.08 -10.01
C ARG A 226 -2.94 2.75 -10.07
N ILE A 227 -3.73 2.46 -9.05
CA ILE A 227 -4.61 1.29 -9.04
C ILE A 227 -5.85 1.65 -9.84
N ARG A 228 -6.17 0.84 -10.83
CA ARG A 228 -7.34 0.96 -11.69
C ARG A 228 -8.22 -0.27 -11.54
N MET A 229 -9.49 -0.07 -11.72
CA MET A 229 -10.49 -1.14 -11.78
C MET A 229 -11.17 -1.02 -13.13
N GLU A 230 -10.63 -1.76 -14.11
CA GLU A 230 -11.13 -1.73 -15.48
C GLU A 230 -12.39 -2.59 -15.64
N ASP A 231 -12.45 -3.69 -14.88
CA ASP A 231 -13.59 -4.60 -14.81
C ASP A 231 -13.90 -4.96 -13.36
N ALA A 232 -15.02 -4.44 -12.87
CA ALA A 232 -15.43 -4.63 -11.47
C ALA A 232 -15.87 -6.08 -11.18
N GLU A 233 -16.43 -6.77 -12.16
CA GLU A 233 -16.85 -8.16 -12.01
C GLU A 233 -15.63 -9.08 -11.98
N GLN A 234 -14.69 -8.91 -12.88
CA GLN A 234 -13.44 -9.66 -12.90
C GLN A 234 -12.63 -9.43 -11.62
N ALA A 235 -12.53 -8.18 -11.16
CA ALA A 235 -11.87 -7.87 -9.88
C ALA A 235 -12.55 -8.59 -8.71
N SER A 236 -13.89 -8.63 -8.67
CA SER A 236 -14.64 -9.35 -7.64
C SER A 236 -14.36 -10.85 -7.64
N GLN A 237 -14.30 -11.45 -8.82
CA GLN A 237 -13.98 -12.87 -8.99
C GLN A 237 -12.57 -13.18 -8.51
N ILE A 238 -11.58 -12.38 -8.90
CA ILE A 238 -10.17 -12.55 -8.48
C ILE A 238 -10.02 -12.39 -6.96
N PHE A 239 -10.62 -11.36 -6.35
CA PHE A 239 -10.58 -11.22 -4.90
C PHE A 239 -11.25 -12.38 -4.17
N SER A 240 -12.37 -12.89 -4.68
CA SER A 240 -13.06 -14.04 -4.10
C SER A 240 -12.22 -15.31 -4.23
N LEU A 241 -11.58 -15.51 -5.36
CA LEU A 241 -10.72 -16.66 -5.65
C LEU A 241 -9.46 -16.64 -4.76
N LEU A 242 -8.72 -15.53 -4.74
CA LEU A 242 -7.42 -15.47 -4.08
C LEU A 242 -7.52 -15.23 -2.57
N MET A 243 -8.49 -14.44 -2.12
CA MET A 243 -8.63 -14.00 -0.73
C MET A 243 -9.80 -14.65 0.02
N GLY A 244 -10.68 -15.38 -0.68
CA GLY A 244 -11.84 -16.06 -0.10
C GLY A 244 -11.50 -17.33 0.71
N ASP A 245 -12.52 -18.03 1.19
CA ASP A 245 -12.36 -19.23 2.02
C ASP A 245 -12.18 -20.52 1.20
N ASP A 246 -12.57 -20.50 -0.07
CA ASP A 246 -12.52 -21.67 -0.95
C ASP A 246 -11.09 -21.96 -1.41
N VAL A 247 -10.51 -23.04 -0.86
CA VAL A 247 -9.11 -23.40 -1.11
C VAL A 247 -8.91 -24.15 -2.45
N PRO A 248 -9.75 -25.10 -2.86
CA PRO A 248 -9.54 -25.87 -4.07
C PRO A 248 -9.40 -25.03 -5.36
N PRO A 249 -10.30 -24.06 -5.65
CA PRO A 249 -10.15 -23.22 -6.85
C PRO A 249 -8.88 -22.36 -6.82
N ARG A 250 -8.51 -21.83 -5.64
CA ARG A 250 -7.26 -21.08 -5.48
C ARG A 250 -6.03 -21.93 -5.76
N LYS A 251 -6.02 -23.17 -5.26
CA LYS A 251 -4.92 -24.10 -5.51
C LYS A 251 -4.82 -24.44 -7.00
N ALA A 252 -5.95 -24.69 -7.67
CA ALA A 252 -5.98 -24.94 -9.11
C ALA A 252 -5.42 -23.75 -9.89
N PHE A 253 -5.87 -22.53 -9.57
CA PHE A 253 -5.38 -21.29 -10.18
C PHE A 253 -3.85 -21.11 -10.02
N ILE A 254 -3.32 -21.35 -8.83
CA ILE A 254 -1.87 -21.25 -8.57
C ILE A 254 -1.09 -22.29 -9.40
N VAL A 255 -1.58 -23.52 -9.49
CA VAL A 255 -0.92 -24.59 -10.27
C VAL A 255 -0.96 -24.28 -11.76
N GLU A 256 -2.09 -23.81 -12.27
CA GLU A 256 -2.27 -23.48 -13.70
C GLU A 256 -1.39 -22.30 -14.15
N ASN A 257 -1.10 -21.35 -13.23
CA ASN A 257 -0.27 -20.18 -13.52
C ASN A 257 1.15 -20.28 -12.93
N ALA A 258 1.57 -21.47 -12.51
CA ALA A 258 2.88 -21.66 -11.87
C ALA A 258 4.07 -21.41 -12.82
N ASP A 259 3.89 -21.68 -14.11
CA ASP A 259 4.91 -21.50 -15.14
C ASP A 259 5.16 -20.02 -15.49
N ASP A 260 4.16 -19.16 -15.26
CA ASP A 260 4.27 -17.71 -15.48
C ASP A 260 4.96 -17.00 -14.29
N PHE A 261 5.26 -17.74 -13.22
CA PHE A 261 5.80 -17.18 -12.01
C PHE A 261 7.34 -17.10 -12.06
N ASP A 262 7.85 -15.88 -11.98
CA ASP A 262 9.29 -15.63 -11.88
C ASP A 262 9.84 -16.07 -10.51
N ARG A 263 10.57 -17.19 -10.49
CA ARG A 263 11.14 -17.78 -9.28
C ARG A 263 12.19 -16.88 -8.62
N SER A 264 12.78 -15.93 -9.34
CA SER A 264 13.76 -15.00 -8.79
C SER A 264 13.15 -13.99 -7.80
N LYS A 265 11.81 -13.88 -7.79
CA LYS A 265 11.05 -13.02 -6.88
C LYS A 265 10.67 -13.72 -5.56
N ILE A 266 11.03 -15.00 -5.40
CA ILE A 266 10.87 -15.71 -4.13
C ILE A 266 12.23 -15.67 -3.45
N ASP A 267 12.36 -14.86 -2.40
CA ASP A 267 13.49 -14.98 -1.47
C ASP A 267 13.35 -16.31 -0.72
N THR A 268 14.22 -17.26 -1.02
CA THR A 268 14.42 -18.50 -0.26
C THR A 268 15.47 -18.29 0.80
#